data_a70dec14ca90d4add03369c06f7b261c
#
_entry.id   a70dec14ca90d4add03369c06f7b261c
#
_cell.length_a   1.000
_cell.length_b   1.000
_cell.length_c   1.000
_cell.angle_alpha   90.00
_cell.angle_beta   90.00
_cell.angle_gamma   90.00
#
_symmetry.space_group_name_H-M   'P 1'
#
loop_
_entity.id
_entity.type
_entity.pdbx_description
1 polymer ?
#
loop_
_entity_poly.entity_id
_entity_poly.type
_entity_poly.pdbx_seq_one_letter_code
_entity_poly.pdbx_strand_id
1 'polypeptide(L)'
;MKDGEPCTSRGVSTVLEGVTPRPLTKGSMAWRFLPYELYVMQLYLQERRLHEKGIYHFDAWASVFGEVTSSLELAPEGTGYRMRTRFNKFINLPELIHLFKEVADMILPDMLDIKRPELKDGKYKIVVSEASDYVKERMQEMVKRAEAIHRGAVDPKDDNMLRITGEARLLGTDPRLLDSHAPVDTDSKLNKAVENIYQEYVQSQEQKGTQIVFSDIGTPGPGKPFTVYDYLKHELIAKGIPEEEICFIHDAKTDEQRDRMFSDVRAGRKRIIIGSTEKLGVGTNIQTRMVAAHHIDCPWKPSDIEQREDVLSDRGMKMKK
;
A
#
# COMPACT_ATOMS: atom_id res chain seq x y z
N MET A 1 15.43 33.84 11.47
CA MET A 1 15.58 32.77 12.46
C MET A 1 14.19 32.43 12.97
N LYS A 2 13.58 31.38 12.48
CA LYS A 2 12.43 30.70 13.09
C LYS A 2 12.76 29.24 13.05
N ASP A 3 12.66 28.65 14.21
CA ASP A 3 13.12 27.33 14.57
C ASP A 3 12.51 26.25 13.68
N GLY A 4 13.39 25.39 13.15
CA GLY A 4 13.00 24.20 12.41
C GLY A 4 12.30 23.25 13.38
N GLU A 5 11.04 22.99 13.14
CA GLU A 5 10.35 21.89 13.80
C GLU A 5 11.04 20.56 13.41
N PRO A 6 11.38 19.73 14.40
CA PRO A 6 11.96 18.42 14.12
C PRO A 6 10.95 17.59 13.32
N CYS A 7 11.45 16.93 12.29
CA CYS A 7 10.71 15.95 11.53
C CYS A 7 10.18 14.87 12.49
N THR A 8 8.96 15.04 12.97
CA THR A 8 8.26 13.98 13.68
C THR A 8 8.09 12.85 12.70
N SER A 9 8.71 11.70 12.99
CA SER A 9 8.45 10.46 12.31
C SER A 9 6.96 10.14 12.54
N ARG A 10 6.11 10.70 11.70
CA ARG A 10 4.70 10.34 11.66
C ARG A 10 4.67 8.88 11.30
N GLY A 11 4.45 8.04 12.31
CA GLY A 11 4.14 6.66 12.10
C GLY A 11 2.93 6.62 11.19
N VAL A 12 3.17 6.32 9.92
CA VAL A 12 2.13 6.23 8.92
C VAL A 12 1.34 4.97 9.21
N SER A 13 0.38 5.10 10.13
CA SER A 13 -0.87 4.39 9.95
C SER A 13 -1.54 5.15 8.83
N THR A 14 -1.17 4.77 7.66
CA THR A 14 -1.52 5.25 6.36
C THR A 14 -2.66 6.26 6.32
N VAL A 15 -2.31 7.53 6.29
CA VAL A 15 -2.91 8.41 5.30
C VAL A 15 -1.82 9.36 4.83
N LEU A 16 -1.62 9.37 3.55
CA LEU A 16 -0.96 10.42 2.84
C LEU A 16 -1.66 11.75 3.18
N GLU A 17 -1.20 12.47 4.22
CA GLU A 17 -1.55 13.87 4.34
C GLU A 17 -1.00 14.60 3.11
N GLY A 18 -1.89 15.08 2.28
CA GLY A 18 -1.58 15.83 1.07
C GLY A 18 -2.05 15.19 -0.23
N VAL A 19 -2.46 13.93 -0.23
CA VAL A 19 -3.20 13.35 -1.35
C VAL A 19 -4.63 13.14 -0.90
N THR A 20 -5.42 14.21 -0.91
CA THR A 20 -6.87 14.03 -0.99
C THR A 20 -7.12 13.20 -2.25
N PRO A 21 -7.90 12.11 -2.18
CA PRO A 21 -8.44 11.50 -3.38
C PRO A 21 -9.21 12.61 -4.09
N ARG A 22 -8.62 13.22 -5.10
CA ARG A 22 -9.38 14.09 -5.99
C ARG A 22 -10.45 13.20 -6.59
N PRO A 23 -11.71 13.64 -6.63
CA PRO A 23 -12.72 12.92 -7.35
C PRO A 23 -12.16 12.64 -8.73
N LEU A 24 -12.28 11.39 -9.17
CA LEU A 24 -11.80 10.89 -10.45
C LEU A 24 -12.37 11.77 -11.56
N THR A 25 -11.67 12.85 -11.89
CA THR A 25 -11.99 13.66 -13.07
C THR A 25 -11.59 12.84 -14.30
N LYS A 26 -12.21 13.12 -15.44
CA LYS A 26 -12.06 12.41 -16.74
C LYS A 26 -10.62 12.17 -17.25
N GLY A 27 -9.60 12.39 -16.44
CA GLY A 27 -8.18 12.13 -16.72
C GLY A 27 -7.54 11.05 -15.86
N SER A 28 -8.28 10.37 -14.97
CA SER A 28 -7.71 9.53 -13.92
C SER A 28 -7.09 8.20 -14.37
N MET A 29 -7.34 7.75 -15.59
CA MET A 29 -6.79 6.51 -16.10
C MET A 29 -5.29 6.54 -16.33
N ALA A 30 -4.75 7.71 -16.70
CA ALA A 30 -3.32 7.90 -16.94
C ALA A 30 -2.47 7.77 -15.66
N TRP A 31 -3.08 7.90 -14.47
CA TRP A 31 -2.39 7.83 -13.18
C TRP A 31 -2.23 6.40 -12.65
N ARG A 32 -2.95 5.42 -13.20
CA ARG A 32 -2.85 4.00 -12.79
C ARG A 32 -1.61 3.30 -13.33
N PHE A 33 -1.10 3.77 -14.46
CA PHE A 33 0.10 3.22 -15.08
C PHE A 33 1.23 4.23 -14.98
N LEU A 34 2.42 3.77 -14.61
CA LEU A 34 3.62 4.53 -14.88
C LEU A 34 3.73 4.69 -16.40
N PRO A 35 4.19 5.84 -16.93
CA PRO A 35 4.30 6.05 -18.36
C PRO A 35 5.02 4.94 -19.12
N TYR A 36 6.04 4.37 -18.50
CA TYR A 36 6.78 3.23 -19.05
C TYR A 36 5.93 1.97 -19.16
N GLU A 37 5.07 1.67 -18.17
CA GLU A 37 4.19 0.50 -18.19
C GLU A 37 3.20 0.59 -19.35
N LEU A 38 2.59 1.75 -19.58
CA LEU A 38 1.66 1.95 -20.70
C LEU A 38 2.38 1.83 -22.04
N TYR A 39 3.58 2.41 -22.19
CA TYR A 39 4.39 2.24 -23.39
C TYR A 39 4.71 0.77 -23.65
N VAL A 40 5.13 0.02 -22.64
CA VAL A 40 5.43 -1.42 -22.77
C VAL A 40 4.20 -2.19 -23.23
N MET A 41 3.02 -1.91 -22.67
CA MET A 41 1.78 -2.53 -23.13
C MET A 41 1.51 -2.22 -24.61
N GLN A 42 1.65 -0.97 -25.03
CA GLN A 42 1.49 -0.59 -26.43
C GLN A 42 2.55 -1.25 -27.33
N LEU A 43 3.78 -1.36 -26.86
CA LEU A 43 4.85 -2.02 -27.62
C LEU A 43 4.46 -3.47 -27.96
N TYR A 44 3.93 -4.23 -27.00
CA TYR A 44 3.49 -5.61 -27.25
C TYR A 44 2.20 -5.73 -28.06
N LEU A 45 1.28 -4.80 -27.91
CA LEU A 45 -0.03 -4.87 -28.54
C LEU A 45 -0.11 -4.16 -29.89
N GLN A 46 0.75 -3.16 -30.13
CA GLN A 46 0.64 -2.23 -31.25
C GLN A 46 2.00 -1.96 -31.94
N GLU A 47 2.96 -2.89 -31.86
CA GLU A 47 4.32 -2.70 -32.39
C GLU A 47 4.31 -2.08 -33.80
N ARG A 48 3.58 -2.70 -34.72
CA ARG A 48 3.46 -2.23 -36.10
C ARG A 48 2.91 -0.80 -36.18
N ARG A 49 1.90 -0.49 -35.37
CA ARG A 49 1.26 0.82 -35.35
C ARG A 49 2.19 1.92 -34.83
N LEU A 50 3.00 1.58 -33.80
CA LEU A 50 4.02 2.49 -33.27
C LEU A 50 5.11 2.76 -34.30
N HIS A 51 5.52 1.76 -35.11
CA HIS A 51 6.45 1.95 -36.23
C HIS A 51 5.85 2.85 -37.32
N GLU A 52 4.62 2.61 -37.73
CA GLU A 52 3.92 3.42 -38.74
C GLU A 52 3.83 4.90 -38.33
N LYS A 53 3.68 5.17 -37.02
CA LYS A 53 3.61 6.52 -36.47
C LYS A 53 4.99 7.11 -36.12
N GLY A 54 6.07 6.38 -36.26
CA GLY A 54 7.43 6.84 -35.93
C GLY A 54 7.71 7.00 -34.44
N ILE A 55 6.90 6.39 -33.58
CA ILE A 55 7.00 6.47 -32.11
C ILE A 55 7.29 5.11 -31.47
N TYR A 56 7.98 4.23 -32.21
CA TYR A 56 8.33 2.90 -31.72
C TYR A 56 9.32 2.93 -30.56
N HIS A 57 10.29 3.83 -30.56
CA HIS A 57 11.25 3.97 -29.48
C HIS A 57 10.65 4.78 -28.33
N PHE A 58 10.97 4.38 -27.08
CA PHE A 58 10.43 5.04 -25.89
C PHE A 58 10.64 6.55 -25.89
N ASP A 59 11.81 7.04 -26.27
CA ASP A 59 12.11 8.48 -26.28
C ASP A 59 11.21 9.24 -27.28
N ALA A 60 10.95 8.65 -28.45
CA ALA A 60 10.03 9.22 -29.44
C ALA A 60 8.58 9.21 -28.93
N TRP A 61 8.15 8.11 -28.33
CA TRP A 61 6.84 8.00 -27.72
C TRP A 61 6.68 8.99 -26.54
N ALA A 62 7.67 9.06 -25.67
CA ALA A 62 7.70 9.97 -24.53
C ALA A 62 7.67 11.44 -24.93
N SER A 63 8.31 11.81 -26.05
CA SER A 63 8.27 13.19 -26.56
C SER A 63 6.89 13.63 -27.05
N VAL A 64 6.04 12.67 -27.46
CA VAL A 64 4.67 12.94 -27.95
C VAL A 64 3.65 12.93 -26.83
N PHE A 65 3.80 12.00 -25.86
CA PHE A 65 2.77 11.74 -24.87
C PHE A 65 3.17 12.10 -23.43
N GLY A 66 4.39 12.54 -23.23
CA GLY A 66 4.91 12.83 -21.91
C GLY A 66 5.46 14.22 -21.71
N GLU A 67 5.25 14.73 -20.53
CA GLU A 67 5.86 15.96 -20.06
C GLU A 67 6.83 15.65 -18.95
N VAL A 68 8.05 16.08 -19.12
CA VAL A 68 9.09 16.01 -18.10
C VAL A 68 8.96 17.24 -17.21
N THR A 69 8.62 17.04 -15.95
CA THR A 69 8.49 18.12 -14.99
C THR A 69 9.63 18.08 -13.98
N SER A 70 10.18 19.26 -13.68
CA SER A 70 11.15 19.43 -12.60
C SER A 70 10.44 20.01 -11.39
N SER A 71 10.51 19.33 -10.29
CA SER A 71 9.92 19.76 -9.02
C SER A 71 10.97 19.79 -7.91
N LEU A 72 10.76 20.71 -6.97
CA LEU A 72 11.54 20.79 -5.75
C LEU A 72 10.94 19.76 -4.77
N GLU A 73 11.65 18.68 -4.52
CA GLU A 73 11.22 17.62 -3.61
C GLU A 73 12.06 17.65 -2.33
N LEU A 74 11.42 17.32 -1.22
CA LEU A 74 12.15 17.11 0.03
C LEU A 74 13.15 15.97 -0.18
N ALA A 75 14.38 16.18 0.21
CA ALA A 75 15.40 15.15 0.16
C ALA A 75 15.01 13.96 1.06
N PRO A 76 15.28 12.70 0.66
CA PRO A 76 14.89 11.52 1.44
C PRO A 76 15.43 11.52 2.89
N GLU A 77 16.55 12.17 3.11
CA GLU A 77 17.17 12.38 4.41
C GLU A 77 16.41 13.41 5.29
N GLY A 78 15.40 14.10 4.74
CA GLY A 78 14.61 15.10 5.47
C GLY A 78 15.30 16.44 5.69
N THR A 79 16.54 16.60 5.24
CA THR A 79 17.38 17.77 5.51
C THR A 79 17.61 18.64 4.27
N GLY A 80 16.55 19.13 3.66
CA GLY A 80 16.67 20.04 2.52
C GLY A 80 15.81 19.66 1.33
N TYR A 81 15.95 20.44 0.27
CA TYR A 81 15.20 20.27 -0.97
C TYR A 81 16.15 20.04 -2.14
N ARG A 82 15.74 19.17 -3.06
CA ARG A 82 16.48 18.93 -4.30
C ARG A 82 15.57 19.03 -5.50
N MET A 83 16.10 19.53 -6.60
CA MET A 83 15.41 19.47 -7.90
C MET A 83 15.43 18.03 -8.41
N ARG A 84 14.26 17.51 -8.73
CA ARG A 84 14.11 16.23 -9.44
C ARG A 84 13.31 16.42 -10.69
N THR A 85 13.88 15.93 -11.77
CA THR A 85 13.24 15.90 -13.07
C THR A 85 12.65 14.52 -13.30
N ARG A 86 11.34 14.46 -13.53
CA ARG A 86 10.61 13.19 -13.71
C ARG A 86 9.66 13.30 -14.89
N PHE A 87 9.52 12.19 -15.60
CA PHE A 87 8.43 11.97 -16.52
C PHE A 87 7.21 11.54 -15.67
N ASN A 88 6.32 12.46 -15.37
CA ASN A 88 5.23 12.20 -14.43
C ASN A 88 3.88 12.75 -14.89
N LYS A 89 3.80 13.34 -16.07
CA LYS A 89 2.57 13.88 -16.60
C LYS A 89 2.38 13.46 -18.04
N PHE A 90 1.17 13.01 -18.35
CA PHE A 90 0.79 12.76 -19.72
C PHE A 90 0.30 14.04 -20.39
N ILE A 91 0.79 14.27 -21.61
CA ILE A 91 0.26 15.26 -22.54
C ILE A 91 -0.39 14.52 -23.69
N ASN A 92 -1.16 15.24 -24.51
CA ASN A 92 -1.81 14.66 -25.68
C ASN A 92 -2.62 13.39 -25.38
N LEU A 93 -3.25 13.38 -24.19
CA LEU A 93 -3.98 12.23 -23.67
C LEU A 93 -5.11 11.73 -24.57
N PRO A 94 -5.90 12.58 -25.25
CA PRO A 94 -6.93 12.11 -26.17
C PRO A 94 -6.39 11.23 -27.29
N GLU A 95 -5.27 11.63 -27.90
CA GLU A 95 -4.60 10.87 -28.96
C GLU A 95 -4.04 9.54 -28.45
N LEU A 96 -3.41 9.56 -27.27
CA LEU A 96 -2.90 8.37 -26.61
C LEU A 96 -4.00 7.37 -26.33
N ILE A 97 -5.13 7.82 -25.79
CA ILE A 97 -6.29 6.99 -25.50
C ILE A 97 -6.91 6.43 -26.79
N HIS A 98 -7.02 7.29 -27.83
CA HIS A 98 -7.54 6.85 -29.12
C HIS A 98 -6.67 5.76 -29.72
N LEU A 99 -5.37 5.94 -29.72
CA LEU A 99 -4.41 4.94 -30.19
C LEU A 99 -4.52 3.62 -29.40
N PHE A 100 -4.60 3.70 -28.08
CA PHE A 100 -4.68 2.51 -27.24
C PHE A 100 -6.02 1.74 -27.42
N LYS A 101 -7.12 2.46 -27.63
CA LYS A 101 -8.44 1.86 -27.89
C LYS A 101 -8.52 1.05 -29.19
N GLU A 102 -7.57 1.20 -30.11
CA GLU A 102 -7.53 0.36 -31.32
C GLU A 102 -7.31 -1.11 -30.99
N VAL A 103 -6.69 -1.44 -29.82
CA VAL A 103 -6.31 -2.80 -29.43
C VAL A 103 -6.77 -3.20 -28.03
N ALA A 104 -7.30 -2.26 -27.27
CA ALA A 104 -7.71 -2.50 -25.87
C ALA A 104 -9.13 -1.98 -25.63
N ASP A 105 -9.94 -2.77 -24.97
CA ASP A 105 -11.19 -2.31 -24.40
C ASP A 105 -10.94 -1.70 -23.01
N MET A 106 -11.46 -0.49 -22.80
CA MET A 106 -11.20 0.29 -21.59
C MET A 106 -12.49 0.51 -20.83
N ILE A 107 -12.57 -0.11 -19.68
CA ILE A 107 -13.69 0.07 -18.75
C ILE A 107 -13.21 0.94 -17.59
N LEU A 108 -13.78 2.12 -17.45
CA LEU A 108 -13.50 3.03 -16.36
C LEU A 108 -14.42 2.73 -15.16
N PRO A 109 -14.00 3.05 -13.93
CA PRO A 109 -14.83 2.82 -12.74
C PRO A 109 -16.21 3.50 -12.78
N ASP A 110 -16.32 4.64 -13.44
CA ASP A 110 -17.58 5.39 -13.65
C ASP A 110 -18.50 4.74 -14.71
N MET A 111 -17.98 3.82 -15.52
CA MET A 111 -18.77 2.99 -16.44
C MET A 111 -19.33 1.72 -15.77
N LEU A 112 -18.89 1.42 -14.57
CA LEU A 112 -19.32 0.27 -13.80
C LEU A 112 -20.23 0.75 -12.66
N ASP A 113 -21.45 0.20 -12.60
CA ASP A 113 -22.35 0.41 -11.46
C ASP A 113 -21.92 -0.50 -10.29
N ILE A 114 -20.73 -0.24 -9.76
CA ILE A 114 -20.19 -0.96 -8.61
C ILE A 114 -20.63 -0.22 -7.35
N LYS A 115 -21.48 -0.85 -6.56
CA LYS A 115 -21.83 -0.35 -5.23
C LYS A 115 -20.62 -0.48 -4.31
N ARG A 116 -20.09 0.64 -3.89
CA ARG A 116 -19.03 0.68 -2.85
C ARG A 116 -19.69 0.98 -1.52
N PRO A 117 -19.31 0.29 -0.42
CA PRO A 117 -19.79 0.62 0.90
C PRO A 117 -19.33 2.06 1.25
N GLU A 118 -20.23 2.80 1.87
CA GLU A 118 -19.89 4.12 2.38
C GLU A 118 -18.97 3.97 3.61
N LEU A 119 -17.95 4.81 3.67
CA LEU A 119 -17.10 4.88 4.85
C LEU A 119 -17.89 5.47 6.02
N LYS A 120 -17.72 4.92 7.20
CA LYS A 120 -18.23 5.51 8.44
C LYS A 120 -17.72 6.95 8.54
N ASP A 121 -18.63 7.89 8.76
CA ASP A 121 -18.37 9.35 8.80
C ASP A 121 -17.79 9.94 7.48
N GLY A 122 -17.89 9.21 6.36
CA GLY A 122 -17.46 9.66 5.04
C GLY A 122 -15.96 9.80 4.84
N LYS A 123 -15.13 9.32 5.77
CA LYS A 123 -13.65 9.45 5.72
C LYS A 123 -12.93 8.32 6.43
N TYR A 124 -11.66 8.15 6.08
CA TYR A 124 -10.77 7.19 6.74
C TYR A 124 -10.46 7.62 8.18
N LYS A 125 -10.41 6.64 9.09
CA LYS A 125 -9.90 6.83 10.43
C LYS A 125 -8.37 6.75 10.40
N ILE A 126 -7.72 7.89 10.61
CA ILE A 126 -6.26 7.97 10.72
C ILE A 126 -5.87 7.77 12.17
N VAL A 127 -4.99 6.81 12.43
CA VAL A 127 -4.44 6.54 13.75
C VAL A 127 -2.96 6.84 13.75
N VAL A 128 -2.54 7.83 14.53
CA VAL A 128 -1.16 8.27 14.63
C VAL A 128 -0.55 7.73 15.92
N SER A 129 0.67 7.18 15.84
CA SER A 129 1.53 6.89 16.99
C SER A 129 2.74 7.81 16.97
N GLU A 130 3.15 8.27 18.13
CA GLU A 130 4.40 9.01 18.26
C GLU A 130 5.58 8.05 18.22
N ALA A 131 6.70 8.52 17.65
CA ALA A 131 7.92 7.73 17.63
C ALA A 131 8.52 7.69 19.03
N SER A 132 8.86 6.50 19.51
CA SER A 132 9.64 6.35 20.75
C SER A 132 11.06 6.95 20.60
N ASP A 133 11.72 7.19 21.72
CA ASP A 133 13.08 7.74 21.68
C ASP A 133 14.05 6.77 20.98
N TYR A 134 13.88 5.47 21.13
CA TYR A 134 14.63 4.46 20.38
C TYR A 134 14.46 4.62 18.87
N VAL A 135 13.23 4.80 18.39
CA VAL A 135 12.95 5.01 16.97
C VAL A 135 13.57 6.31 16.47
N LYS A 136 13.48 7.40 17.26
CA LYS A 136 14.09 8.70 16.92
C LYS A 136 15.61 8.58 16.79
N GLU A 137 16.27 7.89 17.70
CA GLU A 137 17.71 7.66 17.67
C GLU A 137 18.13 6.87 16.43
N ARG A 138 17.44 5.75 16.14
CA ARG A 138 17.69 4.96 14.94
C ARG A 138 17.46 5.74 13.66
N MET A 139 16.44 6.60 13.60
CA MET A 139 16.22 7.49 12.47
C MET A 139 17.37 8.48 12.27
N GLN A 140 17.93 9.04 13.35
CA GLN A 140 19.09 9.93 13.25
C GLN A 140 20.33 9.20 12.71
N GLU A 141 20.56 7.94 13.09
CA GLU A 141 21.62 7.11 12.51
C GLU A 141 21.42 6.92 11.00
N MET A 142 20.20 6.62 10.57
CA MET A 142 19.86 6.49 9.15
C MET A 142 20.09 7.78 8.36
N VAL A 143 19.76 8.95 8.95
CA VAL A 143 20.03 10.25 8.35
C VAL A 143 21.54 10.45 8.15
N LYS A 144 22.37 10.15 9.14
CA LYS A 144 23.84 10.25 9.03
C LYS A 144 24.38 9.33 7.92
N ARG A 145 23.87 8.12 7.82
CA ARG A 145 24.22 7.17 6.73
C ARG A 145 23.82 7.73 5.36
N ALA A 146 22.61 8.26 5.23
CA ALA A 146 22.13 8.87 4.00
C ALA A 146 22.99 10.06 3.55
N GLU A 147 23.40 10.91 4.51
CA GLU A 147 24.34 12.02 4.25
C GLU A 147 25.74 11.54 3.80
N ALA A 148 26.24 10.46 4.39
CA ALA A 148 27.52 9.88 4.00
C ALA A 148 27.47 9.34 2.55
N ILE A 149 26.39 8.67 2.18
CA ILE A 149 26.16 8.19 0.81
C ILE A 149 26.07 9.39 -0.16
N HIS A 150 25.37 10.44 0.21
CA HIS A 150 25.24 11.65 -0.61
C HIS A 150 26.57 12.33 -0.90
N ARG A 151 27.47 12.30 0.08
CA ARG A 151 28.84 12.85 -0.05
C ARG A 151 29.79 11.93 -0.80
N GLY A 152 29.34 10.74 -1.23
CA GLY A 152 30.18 9.73 -1.88
C GLY A 152 31.22 9.10 -0.97
N ALA A 153 31.01 9.15 0.35
CA ALA A 153 31.94 8.62 1.36
C ALA A 153 31.79 7.13 1.62
N VAL A 154 30.80 6.46 0.99
CA VAL A 154 30.49 5.03 1.20
C VAL A 154 30.34 4.36 -0.16
N ASP A 155 30.92 3.15 -0.30
CA ASP A 155 30.73 2.32 -1.49
C ASP A 155 29.24 1.89 -1.58
N PRO A 156 28.57 2.05 -2.73
CA PRO A 156 27.16 1.62 -2.91
C PRO A 156 26.92 0.12 -2.62
N LYS A 157 27.95 -0.70 -2.62
CA LYS A 157 27.87 -2.13 -2.24
C LYS A 157 27.75 -2.31 -0.72
N ASP A 158 28.39 -1.43 0.06
CA ASP A 158 28.37 -1.49 1.53
C ASP A 158 27.07 -0.89 2.08
N ASP A 159 26.69 0.28 1.58
CA ASP A 159 25.43 0.93 1.94
C ASP A 159 24.88 1.79 0.78
N ASN A 160 23.55 1.89 0.70
CA ASN A 160 22.89 2.66 -0.35
C ASN A 160 21.49 3.12 0.09
N MET A 161 20.94 4.12 -0.62
CA MET A 161 19.64 4.70 -0.28
C MET A 161 18.49 3.70 -0.31
N LEU A 162 18.54 2.66 -1.17
CA LEU A 162 17.50 1.63 -1.22
C LEU A 162 17.48 0.82 0.08
N ARG A 163 18.65 0.44 0.59
CA ARG A 163 18.80 -0.26 1.86
C ARG A 163 18.28 0.58 3.02
N ILE A 164 18.72 1.85 3.11
CA ILE A 164 18.25 2.76 4.16
C ILE A 164 16.74 2.93 4.12
N THR A 165 16.16 3.12 2.93
CA THR A 165 14.71 3.28 2.78
C THR A 165 13.95 2.01 3.17
N GLY A 166 14.50 0.82 2.84
CA GLY A 166 13.96 -0.46 3.29
C GLY A 166 13.97 -0.58 4.81
N GLU A 167 15.10 -0.31 5.45
CA GLU A 167 15.26 -0.32 6.91
C GLU A 167 14.34 0.69 7.59
N ALA A 168 14.20 1.90 7.04
CA ALA A 168 13.31 2.93 7.57
C ALA A 168 11.82 2.49 7.54
N ARG A 169 11.39 1.76 6.50
CA ARG A 169 10.05 1.18 6.45
C ARG A 169 9.83 0.12 7.53
N LEU A 170 10.83 -0.74 7.76
CA LEU A 170 10.78 -1.73 8.84
C LEU A 170 10.70 -1.04 10.19
N LEU A 171 11.59 -0.08 10.45
CA LEU A 171 11.62 0.71 11.69
C LEU A 171 10.29 1.43 11.94
N GLY A 172 9.72 2.06 10.91
CA GLY A 172 8.44 2.77 11.00
C GLY A 172 7.23 1.85 11.14
N THR A 173 7.38 0.54 10.91
CA THR A 173 6.35 -0.46 11.19
C THR A 173 6.48 -1.00 12.60
N ASP A 174 7.64 -1.55 12.93
CA ASP A 174 8.02 -1.98 14.28
C ASP A 174 9.53 -2.17 14.37
N PRO A 175 10.21 -1.58 15.36
CA PRO A 175 11.66 -1.69 15.53
C PRO A 175 12.18 -3.12 15.61
N ARG A 176 11.38 -4.04 16.15
CA ARG A 176 11.74 -5.48 16.30
C ARG A 176 11.91 -6.20 14.98
N LEU A 177 11.47 -5.61 13.87
CA LEU A 177 11.74 -6.11 12.52
C LEU A 177 13.20 -5.94 12.09
N LEU A 178 13.91 -4.98 12.71
CA LEU A 178 15.34 -4.73 12.49
C LEU A 178 16.21 -5.33 13.61
N ASP A 179 15.76 -5.18 14.83
CA ASP A 179 16.44 -5.63 16.03
C ASP A 179 15.44 -6.32 16.96
N SER A 180 15.50 -7.64 17.03
CA SER A 180 14.58 -8.44 17.86
C SER A 180 14.64 -8.09 19.37
N HIS A 181 15.69 -7.39 19.82
CA HIS A 181 15.86 -6.93 21.21
C HIS A 181 15.40 -5.49 21.40
N ALA A 182 14.88 -4.84 20.37
CA ALA A 182 14.34 -3.49 20.49
C ALA A 182 13.27 -3.42 21.59
N PRO A 183 13.22 -2.32 22.37
CA PRO A 183 12.24 -2.18 23.43
C PRO A 183 10.82 -2.20 22.89
N VAL A 184 9.92 -2.84 23.66
CA VAL A 184 8.49 -2.84 23.35
C VAL A 184 7.90 -1.49 23.70
N ASP A 185 7.30 -0.83 22.71
CA ASP A 185 6.61 0.43 22.88
C ASP A 185 5.10 0.17 23.02
N THR A 186 4.53 0.51 24.19
CA THR A 186 3.11 0.31 24.49
C THR A 186 2.20 1.21 23.65
N ASP A 187 2.68 2.36 23.16
CA ASP A 187 1.95 3.27 22.26
C ASP A 187 2.28 3.06 20.78
N SER A 188 2.86 1.91 20.44
CA SER A 188 3.28 1.58 19.08
C SER A 188 2.11 1.51 18.10
N LYS A 189 2.42 1.66 16.83
CA LYS A 189 1.49 1.47 15.73
C LYS A 189 0.75 0.12 15.83
N LEU A 190 1.49 -0.96 16.12
CA LEU A 190 0.91 -2.30 16.20
C LEU A 190 -0.06 -2.42 17.38
N ASN A 191 0.26 -1.83 18.53
CA ASN A 191 -0.63 -1.83 19.68
C ASN A 191 -1.92 -1.04 19.42
N LYS A 192 -1.81 0.12 18.76
CA LYS A 192 -2.99 0.88 18.33
C LYS A 192 -3.83 0.11 17.30
N ALA A 193 -3.18 -0.63 16.40
CA ALA A 193 -3.89 -1.49 15.47
C ALA A 193 -4.63 -2.63 16.19
N VAL A 194 -3.99 -3.32 17.13
CA VAL A 194 -4.62 -4.36 17.97
C VAL A 194 -5.85 -3.80 18.68
N GLU A 195 -5.73 -2.60 19.28
CA GLU A 195 -6.86 -1.98 19.96
C GLU A 195 -8.02 -1.67 19.03
N ASN A 196 -7.75 -1.08 17.84
CA ASN A 196 -8.79 -0.80 16.87
C ASN A 196 -9.45 -2.07 16.33
N ILE A 197 -8.68 -3.12 16.03
CA ILE A 197 -9.20 -4.42 15.58
C ILE A 197 -10.09 -5.03 16.66
N TYR A 198 -9.68 -4.97 17.91
CA TYR A 198 -10.45 -5.49 19.03
C TYR A 198 -11.77 -4.73 19.23
N GLN A 199 -11.73 -3.39 19.15
CA GLN A 199 -12.94 -2.58 19.27
C GLN A 199 -13.96 -2.90 18.17
N GLU A 200 -13.52 -2.99 16.91
CA GLU A 200 -14.40 -3.37 15.79
C GLU A 200 -14.91 -4.82 15.94
N TYR A 201 -14.09 -5.73 16.49
CA TYR A 201 -14.50 -7.09 16.79
C TYR A 201 -15.64 -7.13 17.81
N VAL A 202 -15.52 -6.39 18.90
CA VAL A 202 -16.56 -6.32 19.94
C VAL A 202 -17.83 -5.65 19.42
N GLN A 203 -17.70 -4.52 18.73
CA GLN A 203 -18.85 -3.76 18.19
C GLN A 203 -19.66 -4.56 17.16
N SER A 204 -19.01 -5.44 16.43
CA SER A 204 -19.65 -6.25 15.38
C SER A 204 -19.97 -7.70 15.82
N GLN A 205 -20.01 -7.97 17.13
CA GLN A 205 -20.19 -9.33 17.67
C GLN A 205 -21.50 -9.99 17.23
N GLU A 206 -22.61 -9.28 17.32
CA GLU A 206 -23.93 -9.81 17.00
C GLU A 206 -24.07 -10.24 15.54
N GLN A 207 -23.50 -9.47 14.64
CA GLN A 207 -23.55 -9.72 13.19
C GLN A 207 -22.39 -10.58 12.69
N LYS A 208 -21.49 -11.02 13.58
CA LYS A 208 -20.24 -11.72 13.25
C LYS A 208 -19.46 -10.98 12.16
N GLY A 209 -19.28 -9.68 12.35
CA GLY A 209 -18.56 -8.82 11.42
C GLY A 209 -17.12 -9.29 11.21
N THR A 210 -16.65 -9.24 9.98
CA THR A 210 -15.30 -9.66 9.60
C THR A 210 -14.40 -8.48 9.31
N GLN A 211 -13.10 -8.63 9.50
CA GLN A 211 -12.12 -7.58 9.32
C GLN A 211 -10.95 -8.09 8.50
N ILE A 212 -10.41 -7.24 7.65
CA ILE A 212 -9.21 -7.51 6.88
C ILE A 212 -8.06 -6.64 7.39
N VAL A 213 -6.88 -7.23 7.56
CA VAL A 213 -5.68 -6.54 8.00
C VAL A 213 -4.60 -6.72 6.93
N PHE A 214 -4.20 -5.61 6.31
CA PHE A 214 -3.16 -5.60 5.30
C PHE A 214 -1.81 -5.25 5.90
N SER A 215 -0.82 -6.12 5.67
CA SER A 215 0.58 -5.83 5.93
C SER A 215 1.47 -6.56 4.91
N ASP A 216 2.26 -5.80 4.14
CA ASP A 216 3.28 -6.34 3.23
C ASP A 216 4.62 -6.52 3.96
N ILE A 217 4.74 -5.91 5.15
CA ILE A 217 5.92 -5.95 6.00
C ILE A 217 5.70 -6.92 7.16
N GLY A 218 6.77 -7.61 7.56
CA GLY A 218 6.72 -8.53 8.70
C GLY A 218 5.82 -9.75 8.47
N THR A 219 5.78 -10.25 7.24
CA THR A 219 5.06 -11.47 6.86
C THR A 219 5.65 -12.71 7.53
N PRO A 220 4.84 -13.73 7.83
CA PRO A 220 5.32 -14.97 8.44
C PRO A 220 6.35 -15.69 7.56
N GLY A 221 7.30 -16.37 8.18
CA GLY A 221 8.32 -17.13 7.47
C GLY A 221 9.27 -17.83 8.43
N PRO A 222 9.94 -18.91 7.98
CA PRO A 222 10.85 -19.68 8.83
C PRO A 222 12.05 -18.83 9.28
N GLY A 223 12.47 -19.00 10.53
CA GLY A 223 13.66 -18.37 11.10
C GLY A 223 13.55 -16.89 11.41
N LYS A 224 12.36 -16.31 11.32
CA LYS A 224 12.11 -14.91 11.73
C LYS A 224 11.78 -14.86 13.22
N PRO A 225 12.59 -14.16 14.05
CA PRO A 225 12.34 -14.07 15.50
C PRO A 225 11.11 -13.22 15.82
N PHE A 226 10.72 -12.31 14.94
CA PHE A 226 9.58 -11.44 15.07
C PHE A 226 8.87 -11.27 13.72
N THR A 227 7.54 -11.38 13.73
CA THR A 227 6.69 -11.05 12.60
C THR A 227 5.50 -10.19 13.05
N VAL A 228 5.02 -9.30 12.19
CA VAL A 228 3.84 -8.48 12.45
C VAL A 228 2.60 -9.37 12.63
N TYR A 229 2.49 -10.43 11.84
CA TYR A 229 1.34 -11.34 11.84
C TYR A 229 1.22 -12.11 13.14
N ASP A 230 2.33 -12.70 13.59
CA ASP A 230 2.33 -13.48 14.86
C ASP A 230 2.08 -12.55 16.05
N TYR A 231 2.66 -11.36 16.02
CA TYR A 231 2.43 -10.37 17.06
C TYR A 231 0.95 -9.96 17.16
N LEU A 232 0.35 -9.57 16.02
CA LEU A 232 -1.07 -9.19 15.99
C LEU A 232 -1.96 -10.34 16.47
N LYS A 233 -1.70 -11.57 16.01
CA LYS A 233 -2.44 -12.76 16.43
C LYS A 233 -2.33 -12.99 17.93
N HIS A 234 -1.11 -12.94 18.47
CA HIS A 234 -0.84 -13.14 19.89
C HIS A 234 -1.59 -12.12 20.75
N GLU A 235 -1.45 -10.83 20.43
CA GLU A 235 -2.10 -9.76 21.20
C GLU A 235 -3.64 -9.80 21.11
N LEU A 236 -4.19 -10.18 19.97
CA LEU A 236 -5.63 -10.32 19.79
C LEU A 236 -6.18 -11.51 20.60
N ILE A 237 -5.46 -12.65 20.65
CA ILE A 237 -5.79 -13.78 21.51
C ILE A 237 -5.72 -13.38 22.99
N ALA A 238 -4.68 -12.64 23.39
CA ALA A 238 -4.55 -12.16 24.76
C ALA A 238 -5.71 -11.22 25.18
N LYS A 239 -6.33 -10.53 24.24
CA LYS A 239 -7.57 -9.75 24.46
C LYS A 239 -8.84 -10.61 24.50
N GLY A 240 -8.75 -11.90 24.27
CA GLY A 240 -9.87 -12.85 24.38
C GLY A 240 -10.56 -13.18 23.04
N ILE A 241 -9.95 -12.85 21.90
CA ILE A 241 -10.45 -13.30 20.60
C ILE A 241 -10.04 -14.77 20.41
N PRO A 242 -10.98 -15.68 20.08
CA PRO A 242 -10.66 -17.08 19.84
C PRO A 242 -9.65 -17.25 18.70
N GLU A 243 -8.64 -18.10 18.90
CA GLU A 243 -7.60 -18.34 17.90
C GLU A 243 -8.18 -18.85 16.56
N GLU A 244 -9.21 -19.67 16.63
CA GLU A 244 -9.91 -20.20 15.47
C GLU A 244 -10.60 -19.13 14.62
N GLU A 245 -10.85 -17.94 15.14
CA GLU A 245 -11.45 -16.82 14.41
C GLU A 245 -10.43 -15.94 13.70
N ILE A 246 -9.13 -16.18 13.93
CA ILE A 246 -8.02 -15.45 13.28
C ILE A 246 -7.36 -16.37 12.24
N CYS A 247 -7.06 -15.85 11.06
CA CYS A 247 -6.33 -16.61 10.04
C CYS A 247 -5.36 -15.74 9.24
N PHE A 248 -4.30 -16.37 8.73
CA PHE A 248 -3.36 -15.77 7.79
C PHE A 248 -3.64 -16.31 6.39
N ILE A 249 -3.71 -15.44 5.39
CA ILE A 249 -3.83 -15.88 4.00
C ILE A 249 -2.66 -16.78 3.58
N HIS A 250 -1.50 -16.60 4.23
CA HIS A 250 -0.27 -17.36 3.98
C HIS A 250 -0.37 -18.84 4.38
N ASP A 251 -1.35 -19.21 5.22
CA ASP A 251 -1.59 -20.59 5.63
C ASP A 251 -2.28 -21.40 4.51
N ALA A 252 -2.99 -20.73 3.61
CA ALA A 252 -3.58 -21.34 2.44
C ALA A 252 -2.56 -21.47 1.31
N LYS A 253 -2.09 -22.70 1.07
CA LYS A 253 -1.06 -23.01 0.07
C LYS A 253 -1.63 -23.42 -1.28
N THR A 254 -2.88 -23.86 -1.32
CA THR A 254 -3.60 -24.23 -2.55
C THR A 254 -4.83 -23.36 -2.73
N ASP A 255 -5.35 -23.31 -3.96
CA ASP A 255 -6.55 -22.55 -4.28
C ASP A 255 -7.77 -23.08 -3.52
N GLU A 256 -7.88 -24.40 -3.33
CA GLU A 256 -8.98 -24.99 -2.57
C GLU A 256 -8.93 -24.62 -1.08
N GLN A 257 -7.71 -24.52 -0.51
CA GLN A 257 -7.54 -24.06 0.88
C GLN A 257 -7.93 -22.59 1.00
N ARG A 258 -7.56 -21.78 0.02
CA ARG A 258 -7.92 -20.35 -0.03
C ARG A 258 -9.43 -20.16 -0.15
N ASP A 259 -10.09 -20.91 -1.03
CA ASP A 259 -11.54 -20.85 -1.22
C ASP A 259 -12.30 -21.26 0.04
N ARG A 260 -11.83 -22.31 0.77
CA ARG A 260 -12.37 -22.71 2.08
C ARG A 260 -12.20 -21.60 3.10
N MET A 261 -11.01 -21.01 3.20
CA MET A 261 -10.74 -19.88 4.12
C MET A 261 -11.67 -18.70 3.81
N PHE A 262 -11.84 -18.31 2.56
CA PHE A 262 -12.77 -17.25 2.16
C PHE A 262 -14.22 -17.59 2.45
N SER A 263 -14.62 -18.86 2.30
CA SER A 263 -15.94 -19.33 2.70
C SER A 263 -16.16 -19.20 4.22
N ASP A 264 -15.13 -19.49 5.03
CA ASP A 264 -15.18 -19.32 6.48
C ASP A 264 -15.27 -17.85 6.89
N VAL A 265 -14.56 -16.97 6.19
CA VAL A 265 -14.67 -15.50 6.39
C VAL A 265 -16.08 -15.03 6.04
N ARG A 266 -16.63 -15.38 4.88
CA ARG A 266 -18.01 -15.01 4.49
C ARG A 266 -19.07 -15.51 5.48
N ALA A 267 -18.85 -16.67 6.07
CA ALA A 267 -19.75 -17.26 7.07
C ALA A 267 -19.58 -16.64 8.48
N GLY A 268 -18.54 -15.83 8.70
CA GLY A 268 -18.22 -15.27 10.02
C GLY A 268 -17.62 -16.29 10.99
N ARG A 269 -17.09 -17.43 10.51
CA ARG A 269 -16.32 -18.38 11.30
C ARG A 269 -14.88 -17.91 11.52
N LYS A 270 -14.32 -17.25 10.50
CA LYS A 270 -13.05 -16.50 10.58
C LYS A 270 -13.41 -15.03 10.54
N ARG A 271 -13.14 -14.32 11.63
CA ARG A 271 -13.54 -12.92 11.75
C ARG A 271 -12.40 -11.92 11.47
N ILE A 272 -11.16 -12.37 11.58
CA ILE A 272 -9.98 -11.55 11.29
C ILE A 272 -9.10 -12.31 10.30
N ILE A 273 -8.89 -11.71 9.11
CA ILE A 273 -7.98 -12.23 8.10
C ILE A 273 -6.81 -11.27 7.92
N ILE A 274 -5.58 -11.76 8.07
CA ILE A 274 -4.36 -10.97 7.93
C ILE A 274 -3.63 -11.42 6.65
N GLY A 275 -3.23 -10.46 5.81
CA GLY A 275 -2.54 -10.79 4.57
C GLY A 275 -1.83 -9.63 3.89
N SER A 276 -1.05 -9.97 2.86
CA SER A 276 -0.37 -8.99 2.01
C SER A 276 -1.28 -8.50 0.89
N THR A 277 -0.93 -7.35 0.30
CA THR A 277 -1.61 -6.80 -0.88
C THR A 277 -1.67 -7.81 -2.01
N GLU A 278 -0.55 -8.48 -2.29
CA GLU A 278 -0.45 -9.48 -3.37
C GLU A 278 -1.46 -10.63 -3.19
N LYS A 279 -1.63 -11.13 -1.96
CA LYS A 279 -2.46 -12.30 -1.68
C LYS A 279 -3.93 -11.98 -1.40
N LEU A 280 -4.23 -10.81 -0.86
CA LEU A 280 -5.59 -10.39 -0.51
C LEU A 280 -6.15 -9.28 -1.39
N GLY A 281 -5.31 -8.54 -2.11
CA GLY A 281 -5.76 -7.40 -2.92
C GLY A 281 -6.41 -7.77 -4.25
N VAL A 282 -6.29 -9.03 -4.73
CA VAL A 282 -6.81 -9.45 -6.03
C VAL A 282 -7.70 -10.68 -5.89
N GLY A 283 -8.88 -10.62 -6.52
CA GLY A 283 -9.76 -11.79 -6.66
C GLY A 283 -10.39 -12.29 -5.38
N THR A 284 -10.31 -11.50 -4.31
CA THR A 284 -10.81 -11.87 -3.00
C THR A 284 -12.29 -11.53 -2.88
N ASN A 285 -13.14 -12.52 -2.62
CA ASN A 285 -14.57 -12.34 -2.42
C ASN A 285 -14.93 -12.67 -0.98
N ILE A 286 -14.73 -11.70 -0.05
CA ILE A 286 -14.96 -11.85 1.39
C ILE A 286 -15.82 -10.74 1.99
N GLN A 287 -16.43 -9.89 1.16
CA GLN A 287 -17.08 -8.64 1.58
C GLN A 287 -18.36 -8.82 2.38
N THR A 288 -18.99 -10.00 2.33
CA THR A 288 -20.35 -10.23 2.84
C THR A 288 -20.58 -9.75 4.28
N ARG A 289 -19.59 -9.86 5.14
CA ARG A 289 -19.65 -9.44 6.56
C ARG A 289 -18.56 -8.45 6.93
N MET A 290 -17.88 -7.86 5.93
CA MET A 290 -16.76 -6.96 6.15
C MET A 290 -17.24 -5.67 6.84
N VAL A 291 -16.65 -5.37 7.99
CA VAL A 291 -16.94 -4.15 8.77
C VAL A 291 -15.77 -3.19 8.81
N ALA A 292 -14.54 -3.68 8.67
CA ALA A 292 -13.36 -2.84 8.70
C ALA A 292 -12.19 -3.40 7.87
N ALA A 293 -11.38 -2.50 7.34
CA ALA A 293 -10.06 -2.79 6.78
C ALA A 293 -9.00 -1.97 7.52
N HIS A 294 -7.90 -2.63 7.86
CA HIS A 294 -6.79 -2.02 8.57
C HIS A 294 -5.53 -2.08 7.70
N HIS A 295 -4.90 -0.95 7.48
CA HIS A 295 -3.64 -0.83 6.74
C HIS A 295 -2.51 -0.61 7.74
N ILE A 296 -1.68 -1.64 7.96
CA ILE A 296 -0.56 -1.56 8.91
C ILE A 296 0.64 -0.85 8.28
N ASP A 297 0.84 -1.04 6.99
CA ASP A 297 1.90 -0.42 6.22
C ASP A 297 1.38 0.37 5.02
N CYS A 298 2.23 1.24 4.48
CA CYS A 298 1.98 1.97 3.25
C CYS A 298 2.72 1.28 2.09
N PRO A 299 2.02 0.79 1.07
CA PRO A 299 2.68 0.29 -0.13
C PRO A 299 3.36 1.41 -0.92
N TRP A 300 4.26 1.01 -1.84
CA TRP A 300 5.01 1.96 -2.65
C TRP A 300 4.17 2.67 -3.72
N LYS A 301 3.12 2.00 -4.21
CA LYS A 301 2.27 2.52 -5.26
C LYS A 301 0.91 2.91 -4.68
N PRO A 302 0.38 4.10 -5.00
CA PRO A 302 -0.99 4.48 -4.62
C PRO A 302 -2.04 3.50 -5.14
N SER A 303 -1.82 2.90 -6.32
CA SER A 303 -2.69 1.87 -6.89
C SER A 303 -2.84 0.63 -6.00
N ASP A 304 -1.83 0.32 -5.19
CA ASP A 304 -1.90 -0.82 -4.28
C ASP A 304 -2.85 -0.55 -3.11
N ILE A 305 -2.98 0.72 -2.69
CA ILE A 305 -4.00 1.14 -1.72
C ILE A 305 -5.39 1.01 -2.34
N GLU A 306 -5.58 1.54 -3.57
CA GLU A 306 -6.86 1.41 -4.27
C GLU A 306 -7.25 -0.07 -4.42
N GLN A 307 -6.28 -0.93 -4.73
CA GLN A 307 -6.48 -2.37 -4.86
C GLN A 307 -6.89 -3.03 -3.55
N ARG A 308 -6.28 -2.63 -2.41
CA ARG A 308 -6.71 -3.07 -1.07
C ARG A 308 -8.15 -2.63 -0.77
N GLU A 309 -8.52 -1.43 -1.18
CA GLU A 309 -9.85 -0.86 -0.96
C GLU A 309 -10.90 -1.47 -1.88
N ASP A 310 -10.54 -1.84 -3.10
CA ASP A 310 -11.44 -2.51 -4.04
C ASP A 310 -11.91 -3.90 -3.52
N VAL A 311 -11.16 -4.51 -2.59
CA VAL A 311 -11.62 -5.72 -1.89
C VAL A 311 -12.88 -5.47 -1.05
N LEU A 312 -13.10 -4.22 -0.63
CA LEU A 312 -14.27 -3.83 0.16
C LEU A 312 -15.49 -3.57 -0.73
N SER A 313 -15.32 -3.39 -2.04
CA SER A 313 -16.42 -3.12 -2.95
C SER A 313 -17.23 -4.39 -3.21
N ASP A 314 -18.55 -4.29 -3.17
CA ASP A 314 -19.45 -5.41 -3.46
C ASP A 314 -19.36 -5.79 -4.95
N ARG A 315 -18.64 -6.85 -5.26
CA ARG A 315 -18.62 -7.46 -6.59
C ARG A 315 -19.80 -8.43 -6.79
N GLY A 316 -20.97 -8.06 -6.31
CA GLY A 316 -22.22 -8.79 -6.55
C GLY A 316 -22.61 -8.84 -8.02
N MET A 317 -21.66 -9.07 -8.94
CA MET A 317 -21.96 -9.41 -10.32
C MET A 317 -22.46 -10.85 -10.39
N LYS A 318 -23.75 -11.06 -10.19
CA LYS A 318 -24.44 -12.10 -10.89
C LYS A 318 -24.44 -11.67 -12.36
N MET A 319 -23.53 -12.25 -13.15
CA MET A 319 -23.69 -12.20 -14.59
C MET A 319 -25.06 -12.79 -14.88
N LYS A 320 -26.00 -11.93 -15.27
CA LYS A 320 -27.23 -12.39 -15.92
C LYS A 320 -26.78 -13.06 -17.21
N LYS A 321 -27.00 -14.38 -17.28
CA LYS A 321 -26.93 -15.11 -18.53
C LYS A 321 -27.94 -14.56 -19.54
#